data_8fa0a096797f36fffa96b624480d0306
#
_entry.id   8fa0a096797f36fffa96b624480d0306
#
_cell.length_a   1.000
_cell.length_b   1.000
_cell.length_c   1.000
_cell.angle_alpha   90.00
_cell.angle_beta   90.00
_cell.angle_gamma   90.00
#
_symmetry.space_group_name_H-M   'P 1'
#
loop_
_entity.id
_entity.type
_entity.pdbx_description
1 polymer ?
#
loop_
_entity_poly.entity_id
_entity_poly.type
_entity_poly.pdbx_seq_one_letter_code
_entity_poly.pdbx_strand_id
1 'polypeptide(L)'
;MLKRYQLEYQGYSLFVGTIEPRKNIVTLLDAYARLPVSVRRQWPLILTGYKGWQSEAIHARIKDAERQGWARYLGFLPAEDLPGLYAGARLFAFPSLYEGFGLPVLEAMSSGVPVVCSDSSSLPEVVGSAALMCAPMDVETLAMNLLKGLEDNIWRTQAVTQGLQQSAGFSWERCAQETIAVYQKL
;
A
#
# COMPACT_ATOMS: atom_id res chain seq x y z
N MET A 1 14.56 11.69 7.51
CA MET A 1 14.45 10.58 6.60
C MET A 1 13.83 11.02 5.27
N LEU A 2 12.57 11.53 5.19
CA LEU A 2 11.90 11.90 3.92
C LEU A 2 12.75 12.80 3.00
N LYS A 3 13.46 13.79 3.54
CA LYS A 3 14.36 14.68 2.77
C LYS A 3 15.45 13.92 2.01
N ARG A 4 15.97 12.79 2.55
CA ARG A 4 16.96 11.94 1.87
C ARG A 4 16.41 11.39 0.55
N TYR A 5 15.12 11.09 0.51
CA TYR A 5 14.43 10.56 -0.67
C TYR A 5 13.71 11.66 -1.46
N GLN A 6 13.91 12.93 -1.11
CA GLN A 6 13.24 14.07 -1.75
C GLN A 6 11.70 13.90 -1.74
N LEU A 7 11.17 13.51 -0.57
CA LEU A 7 9.75 13.33 -0.30
C LEU A 7 9.28 14.35 0.74
N GLU A 8 8.02 14.79 0.58
CA GLU A 8 7.34 15.66 1.53
C GLU A 8 6.29 14.87 2.32
N TYR A 9 6.04 15.31 3.55
CA TYR A 9 5.01 14.71 4.40
C TYR A 9 3.64 14.84 3.75
N GLN A 10 2.92 13.72 3.61
CA GLN A 10 1.65 13.59 2.90
C GLN A 10 1.70 14.07 1.42
N GLY A 11 2.86 14.09 0.82
CA GLY A 11 3.08 14.51 -0.57
C GLY A 11 3.12 13.36 -1.59
N TYR A 12 2.79 12.10 -1.20
CA TYR A 12 2.89 10.96 -2.10
C TYR A 12 1.94 9.81 -1.71
N SER A 13 1.61 8.97 -2.68
CA SER A 13 1.07 7.64 -2.44
C SER A 13 2.21 6.63 -2.35
N LEU A 14 2.03 5.57 -1.58
CA LEU A 14 3.07 4.60 -1.29
C LEU A 14 2.63 3.17 -1.65
N PHE A 15 3.54 2.42 -2.26
CA PHE A 15 3.52 0.96 -2.36
C PHE A 15 4.83 0.40 -1.77
N VAL A 16 4.73 -0.60 -0.90
CA VAL A 16 5.88 -1.31 -0.32
C VAL A 16 5.76 -2.81 -0.60
N GLY A 17 6.76 -3.39 -1.24
CA GLY A 17 6.80 -4.82 -1.50
C GLY A 17 7.72 -5.19 -2.65
N THR A 18 8.08 -6.46 -2.75
CA THR A 18 8.83 -6.99 -3.89
C THR A 18 8.09 -6.71 -5.19
N ILE A 19 8.81 -6.22 -6.20
CA ILE A 19 8.24 -5.96 -7.52
C ILE A 19 8.14 -7.29 -8.27
N GLU A 20 6.97 -7.90 -8.21
CA GLU A 20 6.66 -9.22 -8.79
C GLU A 20 5.20 -9.30 -9.27
N PRO A 21 4.81 -10.24 -10.15
CA PRO A 21 3.47 -10.32 -10.72
C PRO A 21 2.35 -10.40 -9.67
N ARG A 22 2.55 -11.15 -8.59
CA ARG A 22 1.58 -11.35 -7.51
C ARG A 22 1.16 -10.03 -6.83
N LYS A 23 2.03 -9.06 -6.80
CA LYS A 23 1.78 -7.72 -6.22
C LYS A 23 0.92 -6.81 -7.10
N ASN A 24 0.65 -7.25 -8.34
CA ASN A 24 -0.31 -6.62 -9.25
C ASN A 24 -0.05 -5.13 -9.52
N ILE A 25 1.23 -4.77 -9.60
CA ILE A 25 1.67 -3.39 -9.80
C ILE A 25 1.21 -2.85 -11.15
N VAL A 26 1.05 -3.71 -12.16
CA VAL A 26 0.54 -3.32 -13.48
C VAL A 26 -0.85 -2.70 -13.35
N THR A 27 -1.77 -3.36 -12.65
CA THR A 27 -3.12 -2.82 -12.37
C THR A 27 -3.06 -1.51 -11.58
N LEU A 28 -2.14 -1.40 -10.61
CA LEU A 28 -1.93 -0.15 -9.87
C LEU A 28 -1.49 0.99 -10.80
N LEU A 29 -0.54 0.75 -11.67
CA LEU A 29 -0.07 1.75 -12.65
C LEU A 29 -1.19 2.14 -13.63
N ASP A 30 -2.00 1.18 -14.09
CA ASP A 30 -3.15 1.44 -14.97
C ASP A 30 -4.21 2.30 -14.28
N ALA A 31 -4.53 1.99 -13.03
CA ALA A 31 -5.46 2.77 -12.22
C ALA A 31 -4.93 4.18 -11.94
N TYR A 32 -3.64 4.28 -11.59
CA TYR A 32 -2.99 5.56 -11.32
C TYR A 32 -2.93 6.46 -12.57
N ALA A 33 -2.70 5.87 -13.75
CA ALA A 33 -2.69 6.58 -15.03
C ALA A 33 -4.05 7.21 -15.37
N ARG A 34 -5.17 6.69 -14.83
CA ARG A 34 -6.53 7.24 -15.01
C ARG A 34 -6.83 8.44 -14.10
N LEU A 35 -6.03 8.68 -13.07
CA LEU A 35 -6.22 9.84 -12.19
C LEU A 35 -5.98 11.15 -12.96
N PRO A 36 -6.64 12.24 -12.58
CA PRO A 36 -6.35 13.57 -13.14
C PRO A 36 -4.87 13.92 -13.05
N VAL A 37 -4.34 14.60 -14.06
CA VAL A 37 -2.91 14.96 -14.10
C VAL A 37 -2.49 15.79 -12.90
N SER A 38 -3.36 16.69 -12.41
CA SER A 38 -3.14 17.49 -11.20
C SER A 38 -2.94 16.61 -9.96
N VAL A 39 -3.78 15.59 -9.78
CA VAL A 39 -3.73 14.64 -8.67
C VAL A 39 -2.44 13.83 -8.69
N ARG A 40 -2.08 13.27 -9.86
CA ARG A 40 -0.84 12.51 -10.03
C ARG A 40 0.43 13.32 -9.79
N ARG A 41 0.41 14.60 -10.13
CA ARG A 41 1.53 15.52 -9.88
C ARG A 41 1.62 15.93 -8.41
N GLN A 42 0.48 16.12 -7.76
CA GLN A 42 0.42 16.50 -6.36
C GLN A 42 0.81 15.33 -5.43
N TRP A 43 0.40 14.12 -5.77
CA TRP A 43 0.67 12.90 -5.02
C TRP A 43 1.23 11.79 -5.93
N PRO A 44 2.51 11.87 -6.34
CA PRO A 44 3.11 10.83 -7.16
C PRO A 44 3.11 9.48 -6.44
N LEU A 45 3.09 8.40 -7.22
CA LEU A 45 3.20 7.04 -6.70
C LEU A 45 4.67 6.69 -6.42
N ILE A 46 4.99 6.44 -5.17
CA ILE A 46 6.30 5.97 -4.72
C ILE A 46 6.23 4.46 -4.54
N LEU A 47 7.14 3.74 -5.20
CA LEU A 47 7.27 2.30 -5.09
C LEU A 47 8.61 1.97 -4.45
N THR A 48 8.62 1.03 -3.50
CA THR A 48 9.86 0.52 -2.89
C THR A 48 9.79 -0.98 -2.64
N GLY A 49 10.94 -1.64 -2.74
CA GLY A 49 11.12 -3.06 -2.51
C GLY A 49 12.15 -3.67 -3.44
N TYR A 50 12.40 -4.96 -3.29
CA TYR A 50 13.32 -5.69 -4.16
C TYR A 50 12.80 -5.86 -5.58
N LYS A 51 13.70 -5.97 -6.54
CA LYS A 51 13.40 -6.49 -7.86
C LYS A 51 13.14 -7.99 -7.74
N GLY A 52 11.89 -8.40 -7.90
CA GLY A 52 11.48 -9.80 -7.81
C GLY A 52 11.60 -10.54 -9.15
N TRP A 53 11.08 -11.76 -9.15
CA TRP A 53 11.04 -12.62 -10.34
C TRP A 53 10.01 -12.11 -11.36
N GLN A 54 10.27 -12.37 -12.65
CA GLN A 54 9.41 -11.97 -13.78
C GLN A 54 8.95 -10.49 -13.73
N SER A 55 9.85 -9.59 -13.32
CA SER A 55 9.52 -8.18 -13.06
C SER A 55 9.98 -7.23 -14.16
N GLU A 56 10.62 -7.70 -15.23
CA GLU A 56 11.21 -6.87 -16.28
C GLU A 56 10.14 -5.99 -16.96
N ALA A 57 9.02 -6.57 -17.34
CA ALA A 57 7.91 -5.83 -17.96
C ALA A 57 7.28 -4.84 -16.98
N ILE A 58 7.18 -5.20 -15.69
CA ILE A 58 6.69 -4.31 -14.64
C ILE A 58 7.62 -3.11 -14.48
N HIS A 59 8.94 -3.34 -14.41
CA HIS A 59 9.93 -2.27 -14.32
C HIS A 59 9.94 -1.37 -15.56
N ALA A 60 9.70 -1.90 -16.76
CA ALA A 60 9.55 -1.09 -17.97
C ALA A 60 8.38 -0.11 -17.82
N ARG A 61 7.23 -0.59 -17.32
CA ARG A 61 6.06 0.26 -17.06
C ARG A 61 6.28 1.29 -15.96
N ILE A 62 6.98 0.93 -14.88
CA ILE A 62 7.38 1.88 -13.83
C ILE A 62 8.25 2.99 -14.43
N LYS A 63 9.24 2.65 -15.25
CA LYS A 63 10.09 3.64 -15.93
C LYS A 63 9.30 4.57 -16.85
N ASP A 64 8.27 4.06 -17.53
CA ASP A 64 7.38 4.90 -18.35
C ASP A 64 6.60 5.90 -17.49
N ALA A 65 6.10 5.48 -16.33
CA ALA A 65 5.43 6.33 -15.37
C ALA A 65 6.38 7.38 -14.75
N GLU A 66 7.64 6.98 -14.49
CA GLU A 66 8.71 7.90 -14.03
C GLU A 66 9.02 8.98 -15.08
N ARG A 67 9.14 8.60 -16.37
CA ARG A 67 9.35 9.57 -17.46
C ARG A 67 8.20 10.58 -17.61
N GLN A 68 6.98 10.14 -17.26
CA GLN A 68 5.79 11.02 -17.22
C GLN A 68 5.71 11.86 -15.93
N GLY A 69 6.60 11.63 -14.95
CA GLY A 69 6.75 12.42 -13.73
C GLY A 69 5.71 12.14 -12.63
N TRP A 70 4.99 11.02 -12.69
CA TRP A 70 3.97 10.69 -11.70
C TRP A 70 4.24 9.40 -10.88
N ALA A 71 5.38 8.75 -11.10
CA ALA A 71 5.84 7.64 -10.26
C ALA A 71 7.35 7.75 -10.02
N ARG A 72 7.82 7.09 -8.94
CA ARG A 72 9.26 6.91 -8.65
C ARG A 72 9.48 5.55 -7.99
N TYR A 73 10.47 4.83 -8.46
CA TYR A 73 10.94 3.60 -7.83
C TYR A 73 12.21 3.86 -7.04
N LEU A 74 12.15 3.67 -5.73
CA LEU A 74 13.27 3.94 -4.83
C LEU A 74 14.20 2.73 -4.63
N GLY A 75 13.85 1.58 -5.23
CA GLY A 75 14.57 0.33 -4.94
C GLY A 75 14.29 -0.22 -3.55
N PHE A 76 15.18 -1.10 -3.07
CA PHE A 76 15.14 -1.58 -1.70
C PHE A 76 15.63 -0.50 -0.74
N LEU A 77 14.91 -0.30 0.36
CA LEU A 77 15.26 0.65 1.40
C LEU A 77 15.63 -0.07 2.70
N PRO A 78 16.52 0.52 3.54
CA PRO A 78 16.80 0.02 4.87
C PRO A 78 15.53 -0.07 5.73
N ALA A 79 15.45 -1.09 6.57
CA ALA A 79 14.26 -1.33 7.42
C ALA A 79 13.97 -0.15 8.36
N GLU A 80 15.00 0.53 8.84
CA GLU A 80 14.89 1.71 9.70
C GLU A 80 14.25 2.93 9.02
N ASP A 81 14.24 3.00 7.69
CA ASP A 81 13.61 4.08 6.94
C ASP A 81 12.10 3.82 6.66
N LEU A 82 11.66 2.55 6.71
CA LEU A 82 10.28 2.19 6.37
C LEU A 82 9.21 2.83 7.27
N PRO A 83 9.36 2.87 8.61
CA PRO A 83 8.33 3.49 9.46
C PRO A 83 8.07 4.96 9.10
N GLY A 84 9.14 5.72 8.83
CA GLY A 84 8.99 7.12 8.43
C GLY A 84 8.45 7.27 7.00
N LEU A 85 8.73 6.31 6.10
CA LEU A 85 8.16 6.29 4.75
C LEU A 85 6.66 6.01 4.80
N TYR A 86 6.21 5.05 5.63
CA TYR A 86 4.79 4.82 5.86
C TYR A 86 4.14 6.07 6.46
N ALA A 87 4.58 6.54 7.63
CA ALA A 87 3.97 7.66 8.33
C ALA A 87 3.93 8.96 7.52
N GLY A 88 4.85 9.13 6.56
CA GLY A 88 4.89 10.27 5.66
C GLY A 88 3.99 10.16 4.44
N ALA A 89 3.41 9.00 4.17
CA ALA A 89 2.58 8.79 2.99
C ALA A 89 1.19 9.42 3.16
N ARG A 90 0.60 9.88 2.06
CA ARG A 90 -0.78 10.33 2.02
C ARG A 90 -1.76 9.16 1.93
N LEU A 91 -1.39 8.15 1.18
CA LEU A 91 -2.20 6.95 0.93
C LEU A 91 -1.27 5.76 0.71
N PHE A 92 -1.66 4.61 1.22
CA PHE A 92 -1.01 3.33 0.92
C PHE A 92 -1.87 2.53 -0.06
N ALA A 93 -1.28 2.07 -1.16
CA ALA A 93 -1.96 1.30 -2.21
C ALA A 93 -1.37 -0.10 -2.33
N PHE A 94 -2.21 -1.15 -2.19
CA PHE A 94 -1.75 -2.54 -2.15
C PHE A 94 -2.71 -3.50 -2.87
N PRO A 95 -2.77 -3.51 -4.21
CA PRO A 95 -3.75 -4.27 -5.00
C PRO A 95 -3.33 -5.72 -5.26
N SER A 96 -2.64 -6.37 -4.33
CA SER A 96 -2.10 -7.73 -4.51
C SER A 96 -3.14 -8.73 -4.93
N LEU A 97 -2.77 -9.66 -5.82
CA LEU A 97 -3.63 -10.78 -6.23
C LEU A 97 -3.83 -11.78 -5.10
N TYR A 98 -2.80 -11.99 -4.30
CA TYR A 98 -2.80 -12.93 -3.19
C TYR A 98 -1.76 -12.54 -2.13
N GLU A 99 -2.14 -12.65 -0.85
CA GLU A 99 -1.25 -12.49 0.31
C GLU A 99 -1.51 -13.58 1.35
N GLY A 100 -0.45 -14.02 2.02
CA GLY A 100 -0.59 -14.94 3.16
C GLY A 100 -1.16 -14.24 4.40
N PHE A 101 -0.84 -12.95 4.58
CA PHE A 101 -1.34 -12.13 5.69
C PHE A 101 -1.61 -10.68 5.24
N GLY A 102 -0.57 -9.95 4.80
CA GLY A 102 -0.68 -8.54 4.43
C GLY A 102 0.02 -7.59 5.42
N LEU A 103 1.21 -7.98 5.93
CA LEU A 103 1.99 -7.12 6.84
C LEU A 103 2.13 -5.68 6.36
N PRO A 104 2.41 -5.38 5.05
CA PRO A 104 2.53 -4.00 4.60
C PRO A 104 1.26 -3.17 4.81
N VAL A 105 0.09 -3.78 4.70
CA VAL A 105 -1.19 -3.11 4.97
C VAL A 105 -1.34 -2.82 6.47
N LEU A 106 -0.99 -3.77 7.32
CA LEU A 106 -0.99 -3.60 8.77
C LEU A 106 -0.01 -2.51 9.20
N GLU A 107 1.20 -2.48 8.63
CA GLU A 107 2.22 -1.45 8.85
C GLU A 107 1.72 -0.05 8.45
N ALA A 108 1.03 0.07 7.32
CA ALA A 108 0.42 1.32 6.89
C ALA A 108 -0.66 1.81 7.87
N MET A 109 -1.58 0.92 8.28
CA MET A 109 -2.62 1.26 9.24
C MET A 109 -2.05 1.66 10.60
N SER A 110 -1.07 0.91 11.12
CA SER A 110 -0.40 1.23 12.40
C SER A 110 0.42 2.52 12.35
N SER A 111 0.80 2.96 11.16
CA SER A 111 1.45 4.25 10.91
C SER A 111 0.45 5.40 10.69
N GLY A 112 -0.86 5.16 10.85
CA GLY A 112 -1.90 6.16 10.66
C GLY A 112 -2.11 6.57 9.20
N VAL A 113 -1.89 5.66 8.25
CA VAL A 113 -2.03 5.94 6.82
C VAL A 113 -3.26 5.24 6.27
N PRO A 114 -4.16 5.96 5.58
CA PRO A 114 -5.30 5.37 4.89
C PRO A 114 -4.86 4.34 3.84
N VAL A 115 -5.62 3.27 3.68
CA VAL A 115 -5.29 2.14 2.81
C VAL A 115 -6.32 1.97 1.70
N VAL A 116 -5.83 1.69 0.49
CA VAL A 116 -6.58 1.15 -0.65
C VAL A 116 -5.94 -0.18 -1.02
N CYS A 117 -6.70 -1.27 -0.99
CA CYS A 117 -6.17 -2.60 -1.30
C CYS A 117 -7.17 -3.47 -2.09
N SER A 118 -6.73 -4.64 -2.52
CA SER A 118 -7.64 -5.64 -3.08
C SER A 118 -8.46 -6.32 -1.96
N ASP A 119 -9.63 -6.83 -2.33
CA ASP A 119 -10.52 -7.64 -1.48
C ASP A 119 -10.18 -9.13 -1.53
N SER A 120 -8.92 -9.48 -1.75
CA SER A 120 -8.44 -10.82 -2.05
C SER A 120 -7.69 -11.44 -0.88
N SER A 121 -7.80 -12.76 -0.74
CA SER A 121 -7.11 -13.59 0.25
C SER A 121 -7.30 -13.10 1.70
N SER A 122 -6.22 -12.85 2.44
CA SER A 122 -6.23 -12.40 3.83
C SER A 122 -6.50 -10.89 4.02
N LEU A 123 -6.43 -10.08 2.96
CA LEU A 123 -6.51 -8.63 3.09
C LEU A 123 -7.82 -8.13 3.72
N PRO A 124 -9.02 -8.65 3.37
CA PRO A 124 -10.26 -8.23 4.01
C PRO A 124 -10.28 -8.46 5.53
N GLU A 125 -9.69 -9.57 5.98
CA GLU A 125 -9.58 -9.88 7.42
C GLU A 125 -8.65 -8.89 8.13
N VAL A 126 -7.52 -8.55 7.50
CA VAL A 126 -6.53 -7.62 8.07
C VAL A 126 -7.05 -6.21 8.15
N VAL A 127 -7.71 -5.70 7.11
CA VAL A 127 -8.15 -4.30 7.07
C VAL A 127 -9.52 -4.07 7.74
N GLY A 128 -10.36 -5.09 7.84
CA GLY A 128 -11.74 -4.92 8.32
C GLY A 128 -12.48 -3.85 7.51
N SER A 129 -13.03 -2.85 8.20
CA SER A 129 -13.72 -1.70 7.58
C SER A 129 -12.83 -0.46 7.36
N ALA A 130 -11.53 -0.55 7.66
CA ALA A 130 -10.63 0.61 7.70
C ALA A 130 -10.07 1.02 6.32
N ALA A 131 -10.32 0.24 5.26
CA ALA A 131 -9.77 0.48 3.93
C ALA A 131 -10.84 0.56 2.85
N LEU A 132 -10.53 1.18 1.72
CA LEU A 132 -11.28 0.99 0.48
C LEU A 132 -10.75 -0.27 -0.22
N MET A 133 -11.65 -1.15 -0.62
CA MET A 133 -11.29 -2.40 -1.28
C MET A 133 -11.96 -2.52 -2.65
N CYS A 134 -11.35 -3.29 -3.53
CA CYS A 134 -11.90 -3.66 -4.83
C CYS A 134 -11.35 -5.00 -5.31
N ALA A 135 -12.01 -5.60 -6.29
CA ALA A 135 -11.46 -6.78 -6.94
C ALA A 135 -10.07 -6.49 -7.54
N PRO A 136 -9.11 -7.41 -7.44
CA PRO A 136 -7.70 -7.15 -7.78
C PRO A 136 -7.48 -6.65 -9.21
N MET A 137 -8.30 -7.09 -10.17
CA MET A 137 -8.18 -6.74 -11.60
C MET A 137 -9.10 -5.59 -12.01
N ASP A 138 -9.87 -5.02 -11.09
CA ASP A 138 -10.80 -3.91 -11.36
C ASP A 138 -10.05 -2.57 -11.32
N VAL A 139 -9.47 -2.22 -12.46
CA VAL A 139 -8.72 -0.96 -12.64
C VAL A 139 -9.59 0.27 -12.38
N GLU A 140 -10.88 0.20 -12.73
CA GLU A 140 -11.78 1.34 -12.64
C GLU A 140 -12.15 1.65 -11.19
N THR A 141 -12.59 0.65 -10.44
CA THR A 141 -12.89 0.81 -9.01
C THR A 141 -11.61 1.14 -8.23
N LEU A 142 -10.45 0.56 -8.58
CA LEU A 142 -9.18 0.92 -7.97
C LEU A 142 -8.85 2.41 -8.19
N ALA A 143 -9.03 2.93 -9.41
CA ALA A 143 -8.81 4.34 -9.71
C ALA A 143 -9.75 5.26 -8.92
N MET A 144 -11.04 4.92 -8.82
CA MET A 144 -12.01 5.67 -8.00
C MET A 144 -11.62 5.66 -6.51
N ASN A 145 -11.22 4.52 -5.99
CA ASN A 145 -10.78 4.38 -4.60
C ASN A 145 -9.49 5.17 -4.32
N LEU A 146 -8.53 5.14 -5.24
CA LEU A 146 -7.30 5.96 -5.15
C LEU A 146 -7.63 7.44 -5.12
N LEU A 147 -8.50 7.91 -6.03
CA LEU A 147 -8.91 9.32 -6.09
C LEU A 147 -9.59 9.74 -4.77
N LYS A 148 -10.55 8.96 -4.30
CA LYS A 148 -11.22 9.19 -3.02
C LYS A 148 -10.22 9.21 -1.86
N GLY A 149 -9.32 8.22 -1.80
CA GLY A 149 -8.31 8.13 -0.75
C GLY A 149 -7.33 9.32 -0.74
N LEU A 150 -7.09 9.95 -1.87
CA LEU A 150 -6.20 11.11 -1.99
C LEU A 150 -6.89 12.44 -1.66
N GLU A 151 -8.17 12.63 -2.06
CA GLU A 151 -8.85 13.92 -2.01
C GLU A 151 -9.87 14.06 -0.87
N ASP A 152 -10.56 12.97 -0.47
CA ASP A 152 -11.63 13.01 0.55
C ASP A 152 -11.04 13.03 1.98
N ASN A 153 -10.85 14.23 2.52
CA ASN A 153 -10.30 14.41 3.86
C ASN A 153 -11.21 13.87 4.96
N ILE A 154 -12.54 13.81 4.75
CA ILE A 154 -13.48 13.26 5.73
C ILE A 154 -13.28 11.76 5.83
N TRP A 155 -13.30 11.06 4.70
CA TRP A 155 -13.02 9.63 4.65
C TRP A 155 -11.63 9.31 5.21
N ARG A 156 -10.60 10.09 4.85
CA ARG A 156 -9.23 9.90 5.33
C ARG A 156 -9.13 9.94 6.85
N THR A 157 -9.77 10.92 7.49
CA THR A 157 -9.78 11.03 8.96
C THR A 157 -10.44 9.81 9.61
N GLN A 158 -11.54 9.33 9.04
CA GLN A 158 -12.21 8.11 9.51
C GLN A 158 -11.34 6.87 9.31
N ALA A 159 -10.73 6.71 8.13
CA ALA A 159 -9.85 5.59 7.79
C ALA A 159 -8.62 5.52 8.71
N VAL A 160 -8.01 6.66 9.06
CA VAL A 160 -6.90 6.72 10.03
C VAL A 160 -7.35 6.20 11.39
N THR A 161 -8.48 6.70 11.91
CA THR A 161 -8.98 6.28 13.22
C THR A 161 -9.31 4.79 13.25
N GLN A 162 -10.02 4.30 12.23
CA GLN A 162 -10.38 2.88 12.11
C GLN A 162 -9.14 2.00 11.88
N GLY A 163 -8.17 2.45 11.08
CA GLY A 163 -6.94 1.71 10.81
C GLY A 163 -6.09 1.53 12.05
N LEU A 164 -5.91 2.59 12.86
CA LEU A 164 -5.20 2.50 14.14
C LEU A 164 -5.92 1.56 15.13
N GLN A 165 -7.25 1.61 15.19
CA GLN A 165 -8.03 0.70 16.03
C GLN A 165 -7.92 -0.74 15.55
N GLN A 166 -8.05 -1.00 14.25
CA GLN A 166 -7.94 -2.33 13.65
C GLN A 166 -6.55 -2.91 13.87
N SER A 167 -5.49 -2.14 13.61
CA SER A 167 -4.11 -2.61 13.75
C SER A 167 -3.71 -2.91 15.20
N ALA A 168 -4.30 -2.23 16.18
CA ALA A 168 -4.07 -2.50 17.61
C ALA A 168 -4.56 -3.91 18.03
N GLY A 169 -5.43 -4.54 17.25
CA GLY A 169 -5.88 -5.93 17.48
C GLY A 169 -4.85 -7.01 17.11
N PHE A 170 -3.75 -6.64 16.44
CA PHE A 170 -2.70 -7.57 16.00
C PHE A 170 -1.43 -7.37 16.81
N SER A 171 -0.90 -8.44 17.41
CA SER A 171 0.40 -8.43 18.07
C SER A 171 1.13 -9.76 17.90
N TRP A 172 2.45 -9.73 17.98
CA TRP A 172 3.26 -10.94 17.94
C TRP A 172 3.03 -11.83 19.16
N GLU A 173 2.73 -11.25 20.34
CA GLU A 173 2.38 -11.99 21.57
C GLU A 173 1.12 -12.81 21.33
N ARG A 174 0.07 -12.19 20.79
CA ARG A 174 -1.18 -12.89 20.47
C ARG A 174 -0.97 -13.98 19.44
N CYS A 175 -0.22 -13.72 18.39
CA CYS A 175 0.12 -14.71 17.37
C CYS A 175 0.82 -15.91 17.98
N ALA A 176 1.81 -15.70 18.87
CA ALA A 176 2.52 -16.77 19.56
C ALA A 176 1.60 -17.58 20.49
N GLN A 177 0.75 -16.90 21.28
CA GLN A 177 -0.19 -17.55 22.19
C GLN A 177 -1.20 -18.41 21.45
N GLU A 178 -1.80 -17.90 20.38
CA GLU A 178 -2.78 -18.65 19.57
C GLU A 178 -2.11 -19.84 18.87
N THR A 179 -0.87 -19.70 18.39
CA THR A 179 -0.10 -20.79 17.79
C THR A 179 0.20 -21.90 18.81
N ILE A 180 0.65 -21.54 20.02
CA ILE A 180 0.88 -22.50 21.11
C ILE A 180 -0.42 -23.23 21.49
N ALA A 181 -1.52 -22.50 21.57
CA ALA A 181 -2.82 -23.10 21.91
C ALA A 181 -3.30 -24.13 20.87
N VAL A 182 -2.91 -23.99 19.60
CA VAL A 182 -3.17 -25.01 18.57
C VAL A 182 -2.31 -26.24 18.83
N TYR A 183 -1.01 -26.10 19.08
CA TYR A 183 -0.12 -27.23 19.35
C TYR A 183 -0.50 -28.01 20.61
N GLN A 184 -1.06 -27.36 21.62
CA GLN A 184 -1.52 -28.04 22.85
C GLN A 184 -2.79 -28.88 22.66
N LYS A 185 -3.49 -28.75 21.53
CA LYS A 185 -4.69 -29.53 21.20
C LYS A 185 -4.40 -30.76 20.34
N LEU A 186 -3.16 -30.91 19.88
CA LEU A 186 -2.66 -32.05 19.10
C LEU A 186 -2.11 -33.13 20.00
#